data_d15c2bb357a26d056a8145553d0024c1
#
_entry.id   d15c2bb357a26d056a8145553d0024c1
#
_cell.length_a   1.000
_cell.length_b   1.000
_cell.length_c   1.000
_cell.angle_alpha   90.00
_cell.angle_beta   90.00
_cell.angle_gamma   90.00
#
_symmetry.space_group_name_H-M   'P 1'
#
loop_
_entity.id
_entity.type
_entity.pdbx_description
1 polymer ?
#
loop_
_entity_poly.entity_id
_entity_poly.type
_entity_poly.pdbx_seq_one_letter_code
_entity_poly.pdbx_strand_id
1 'polypeptide(L)'
;MRAALSVLADICCVLVFVAIGRANHQAGETLPGVASTAWPFLAGLAAGEVATRGWLRPLALIPTGAGVWLATVAVGQVLRVLAGQGTALAFIIVSLLFLGLFLLGWRLAARRIFVS
;
A
#
# COMPACT_ATOMS: atom_id res chain seq x y z
N MET A 1 13.40 -15.12 -2.81
CA MET A 1 13.13 -14.92 -1.37
C MET A 1 12.85 -13.47 -1.03
N ARG A 2 13.77 -12.56 -1.35
CA ARG A 2 13.54 -11.15 -1.05
C ARG A 2 12.30 -10.57 -1.71
N ALA A 3 12.05 -10.95 -2.97
CA ALA A 3 10.89 -10.45 -3.69
C ALA A 3 9.58 -10.86 -3.01
N ALA A 4 9.47 -12.12 -2.59
CA ALA A 4 8.27 -12.59 -1.91
C ALA A 4 8.08 -11.91 -0.55
N LEU A 5 9.16 -11.77 0.23
CA LEU A 5 9.09 -11.10 1.53
C LEU A 5 8.74 -9.62 1.37
N SER A 6 9.27 -8.99 0.33
CA SER A 6 8.97 -7.59 0.03
C SER A 6 7.50 -7.38 -0.29
N VAL A 7 6.92 -8.25 -1.13
CA VAL A 7 5.49 -8.17 -1.46
C VAL A 7 4.64 -8.41 -0.21
N LEU A 8 5.03 -9.39 0.64
CA LEU A 8 4.32 -9.61 1.89
C LEU A 8 4.37 -8.41 2.81
N ALA A 9 5.53 -7.75 2.91
CA ALA A 9 5.64 -6.53 3.71
C ALA A 9 4.74 -5.42 3.16
N ASP A 10 4.69 -5.26 1.85
CA ASP A 10 3.82 -4.27 1.23
C ASP A 10 2.34 -4.58 1.48
N ILE A 11 1.96 -5.86 1.37
CA ILE A 11 0.58 -6.27 1.66
C ILE A 11 0.24 -5.97 3.11
N CYS A 12 1.15 -6.26 4.03
CA CYS A 12 0.95 -5.95 5.45
C CYS A 12 0.76 -4.45 5.67
N CYS A 13 1.52 -3.60 4.98
CA CYS A 13 1.37 -2.15 5.08
C CYS A 13 -0.04 -1.72 4.68
N VAL A 14 -0.56 -2.27 3.57
CA VAL A 14 -1.90 -1.95 3.10
C VAL A 14 -2.95 -2.43 4.11
N LEU A 15 -2.82 -3.66 4.61
CA LEU A 15 -3.80 -4.20 5.55
C LEU A 15 -3.80 -3.43 6.86
N VAL A 16 -2.64 -3.03 7.36
CA VAL A 16 -2.56 -2.21 8.58
C VAL A 16 -3.22 -0.85 8.34
N PHE A 17 -2.95 -0.23 7.20
CA PHE A 17 -3.59 1.03 6.84
C PHE A 17 -5.11 0.91 6.84
N VAL A 18 -5.64 -0.13 6.19
CA VAL A 18 -7.09 -0.35 6.12
C VAL A 18 -7.67 -0.61 7.51
N ALA A 19 -7.02 -1.45 8.31
CA ALA A 19 -7.50 -1.78 9.65
C ALA A 19 -7.57 -0.54 10.53
N ILE A 20 -6.51 0.27 10.54
CA ILE A 20 -6.48 1.49 11.33
C ILE A 20 -7.53 2.48 10.83
N GLY A 21 -7.66 2.63 9.50
CA GLY A 21 -8.65 3.53 8.93
C GLY A 21 -10.07 3.14 9.30
N ARG A 22 -10.40 1.86 9.23
CA ARG A 22 -11.74 1.39 9.60
C ARG A 22 -12.00 1.56 11.09
N ALA A 23 -11.01 1.28 11.94
CA ALA A 23 -11.15 1.45 13.37
C ALA A 23 -11.42 2.91 13.74
N ASN A 24 -10.70 3.84 13.12
CA ASN A 24 -10.87 5.27 13.39
C ASN A 24 -12.21 5.82 12.94
N HIS A 25 -12.82 5.18 11.95
CA HIS A 25 -14.14 5.59 11.44
C HIS A 25 -15.26 4.73 12.01
N GLN A 26 -14.96 3.91 13.02
CA GLN A 26 -15.93 3.04 13.70
C GLN A 26 -16.64 2.08 12.72
N ALA A 27 -15.98 1.76 11.61
CA ALA A 27 -16.55 0.88 10.61
C ALA A 27 -16.49 -0.60 11.00
N GLY A 28 -15.65 -0.93 12.00
CA GLY A 28 -15.49 -2.29 12.46
C GLY A 28 -14.49 -3.10 11.68
N GLU A 29 -14.11 -4.23 12.23
CA GLU A 29 -13.05 -5.08 11.70
C GLU A 29 -13.59 -6.44 11.26
N THR A 30 -14.69 -6.44 10.49
CA THR A 30 -15.18 -7.68 9.90
C THR A 30 -14.33 -8.06 8.71
N LEU A 31 -14.13 -9.35 8.48
CA LEU A 31 -13.35 -9.82 7.35
C LEU A 31 -13.89 -9.32 6.01
N PRO A 32 -15.21 -9.43 5.71
CA PRO A 32 -15.72 -8.87 4.46
C PRO A 32 -15.52 -7.36 4.35
N GLY A 33 -15.65 -6.62 5.45
CA GLY A 33 -15.45 -5.17 5.45
C GLY A 33 -14.02 -4.79 5.14
N VAL A 34 -13.07 -5.45 5.78
CA VAL A 34 -11.65 -5.21 5.53
C VAL A 34 -11.31 -5.54 4.08
N ALA A 35 -11.79 -6.68 3.58
CA ALA A 35 -11.54 -7.08 2.20
C ALA A 35 -12.13 -6.07 1.20
N SER A 36 -13.34 -5.58 1.46
CA SER A 36 -14.00 -4.61 0.61
C SER A 36 -13.22 -3.29 0.52
N THR A 37 -12.62 -2.87 1.64
CA THR A 37 -11.84 -1.64 1.69
C THR A 37 -10.44 -1.84 1.13
N ALA A 38 -9.84 -3.01 1.33
CA ALA A 38 -8.45 -3.27 0.98
C ALA A 38 -8.24 -3.58 -0.51
N TRP A 39 -9.20 -4.21 -1.18
CA TRP A 39 -8.94 -4.74 -2.52
C TRP A 39 -8.52 -3.67 -3.54
N PRO A 40 -9.06 -2.41 -3.52
CA PRO A 40 -8.57 -1.41 -4.48
C PRO A 40 -7.09 -1.09 -4.28
N PHE A 41 -6.66 -1.03 -3.03
CA PHE A 41 -5.26 -0.74 -2.71
C PHE A 41 -4.36 -1.94 -3.03
N LEU A 42 -4.85 -3.16 -2.80
CA LEU A 42 -4.09 -4.35 -3.17
C LEU A 42 -3.93 -4.47 -4.68
N ALA A 43 -4.97 -4.11 -5.44
CA ALA A 43 -4.87 -4.06 -6.89
C ALA A 43 -3.86 -3.00 -7.33
N GLY A 44 -3.87 -1.83 -6.69
CA GLY A 44 -2.88 -0.79 -6.96
C GLY A 44 -1.47 -1.22 -6.62
N LEU A 45 -1.32 -1.95 -5.50
CA LEU A 45 -0.05 -2.52 -5.11
C LEU A 45 0.49 -3.47 -6.18
N ALA A 46 -0.35 -4.37 -6.66
CA ALA A 46 0.03 -5.30 -7.72
C ALA A 46 0.45 -4.55 -8.99
N ALA A 47 -0.32 -3.52 -9.36
CA ALA A 47 0.02 -2.71 -10.53
C ALA A 47 1.38 -2.03 -10.36
N GLY A 48 1.68 -1.51 -9.18
CA GLY A 48 2.96 -0.89 -8.90
C GLY A 48 4.12 -1.86 -8.92
N GLU A 49 3.93 -3.05 -8.35
CA GLU A 49 4.94 -4.10 -8.38
C GLU A 49 5.26 -4.51 -9.81
N VAL A 50 4.25 -4.68 -10.65
CA VAL A 50 4.45 -5.05 -12.04
C VAL A 50 5.11 -3.91 -12.83
N ALA A 51 4.61 -2.69 -12.66
CA ALA A 51 5.12 -1.54 -13.40
C ALA A 51 6.58 -1.24 -13.10
N THR A 52 6.98 -1.41 -11.85
CA THR A 52 8.37 -1.14 -11.42
C THR A 52 9.27 -2.36 -11.57
N ARG A 53 8.71 -3.53 -11.88
CA ARG A 53 9.41 -4.81 -11.80
C ARG A 53 10.07 -4.96 -10.42
N GLY A 54 9.25 -4.77 -9.39
CA GLY A 54 9.72 -4.72 -8.00
C GLY A 54 10.52 -5.94 -7.57
N TRP A 55 10.27 -7.10 -8.19
CA TRP A 55 10.99 -8.32 -7.87
C TRP A 55 12.49 -8.24 -8.20
N LEU A 56 12.89 -7.32 -9.09
CA LEU A 56 14.30 -7.14 -9.46
C LEU A 56 15.05 -6.30 -8.44
N ARG A 57 14.37 -5.32 -7.84
CA ARG A 57 14.96 -4.42 -6.84
C ARG A 57 13.97 -4.15 -5.71
N PRO A 58 13.64 -5.18 -4.92
CA PRO A 58 12.55 -5.05 -3.96
C PRO A 58 12.80 -4.00 -2.87
N LEU A 59 14.05 -3.75 -2.50
CA LEU A 59 14.37 -2.79 -1.44
C LEU A 59 14.68 -1.39 -1.96
N ALA A 60 14.70 -1.18 -3.27
CA ALA A 60 15.03 0.13 -3.82
C ALA A 60 13.92 1.14 -3.49
N LEU A 61 14.33 2.32 -3.02
CA LEU A 61 13.36 3.40 -2.79
C LEU A 61 12.85 3.96 -4.12
N ILE A 62 13.73 4.07 -5.09
CA ILE A 62 13.40 4.47 -6.46
C ILE A 62 14.05 3.44 -7.38
N PRO A 63 13.32 2.84 -8.31
CA PRO A 63 11.92 3.10 -8.68
C PRO A 63 10.89 2.34 -7.85
N THR A 64 11.27 1.27 -7.16
CA THR A 64 10.31 0.32 -6.60
C THR A 64 9.43 0.95 -5.52
N GLY A 65 10.03 1.47 -4.47
CA GLY A 65 9.25 2.02 -3.36
C GLY A 65 8.34 3.15 -3.80
N ALA A 66 8.88 4.13 -4.50
CA ALA A 66 8.09 5.27 -4.97
C ALA A 66 7.01 4.85 -5.96
N GLY A 67 7.35 3.96 -6.89
CA GLY A 67 6.39 3.49 -7.89
C GLY A 67 5.27 2.68 -7.25
N VAL A 68 5.59 1.77 -6.34
CA VAL A 68 4.59 0.99 -5.61
C VAL A 68 3.69 1.91 -4.79
N TRP A 69 4.28 2.86 -4.08
CA TRP A 69 3.53 3.83 -3.28
C TRP A 69 2.54 4.62 -4.14
N LEU A 70 3.03 5.25 -5.20
CA LEU A 70 2.18 6.08 -6.05
C LEU A 70 1.11 5.27 -6.76
N ALA A 71 1.44 4.07 -7.25
CA ALA A 71 0.45 3.21 -7.89
C ALA A 71 -0.60 2.73 -6.90
N THR A 72 -0.19 2.34 -5.69
CA THR A 72 -1.12 1.89 -4.66
C THR A 72 -2.15 2.98 -4.36
N VAL A 73 -1.70 4.22 -4.17
CA VAL A 73 -2.61 5.31 -3.86
C VAL A 73 -3.45 5.69 -5.09
N ALA A 74 -2.82 5.92 -6.23
CA ALA A 74 -3.53 6.41 -7.41
C ALA A 74 -4.54 5.39 -7.93
N VAL A 75 -4.12 4.16 -8.15
CA VAL A 75 -5.01 3.10 -8.64
C VAL A 75 -6.06 2.76 -7.58
N GLY A 76 -5.65 2.73 -6.32
CA GLY A 76 -6.57 2.47 -5.22
C GLY A 76 -7.70 3.48 -5.17
N GLN A 77 -7.39 4.78 -5.30
CA GLN A 77 -8.43 5.83 -5.29
C GLN A 77 -9.35 5.72 -6.49
N VAL A 78 -8.79 5.50 -7.68
CA VAL A 78 -9.60 5.35 -8.89
C VAL A 78 -10.56 4.17 -8.76
N LEU A 79 -10.07 3.02 -8.30
CA LEU A 79 -10.91 1.84 -8.14
C LEU A 79 -11.98 2.04 -7.07
N ARG A 80 -11.69 2.78 -6.00
CA ARG A 80 -12.70 3.12 -5.00
C ARG A 80 -13.85 3.91 -5.61
N VAL A 81 -13.52 4.89 -6.43
CA VAL A 81 -14.55 5.69 -7.11
C VAL A 81 -15.38 4.80 -8.04
N LEU A 82 -14.72 3.97 -8.83
CA LEU A 82 -15.41 3.07 -9.77
C LEU A 82 -16.28 2.05 -9.04
N ALA A 83 -15.88 1.63 -7.84
CA ALA A 83 -16.64 0.69 -7.03
C ALA A 83 -17.75 1.37 -6.21
N GLY A 84 -17.93 2.68 -6.35
CA GLY A 84 -18.96 3.41 -5.62
C GLY A 84 -18.61 3.69 -4.15
N GLN A 85 -17.36 3.50 -3.75
CA GLN A 85 -16.95 3.70 -2.36
C GLN A 85 -16.64 5.16 -2.04
N GLY A 86 -16.38 5.96 -3.06
CA GLY A 86 -16.02 7.37 -2.89
C GLY A 86 -14.61 7.56 -2.36
N THR A 87 -14.15 8.81 -2.38
CA THR A 87 -12.83 9.14 -1.86
C THR A 87 -12.81 10.63 -1.51
N ALA A 88 -12.87 10.93 -0.21
CA ALA A 88 -12.78 12.30 0.28
C ALA A 88 -11.34 12.79 0.20
N LEU A 89 -11.18 14.11 0.09
CA LEU A 89 -9.83 14.70 0.03
C LEU A 89 -9.00 14.31 1.24
N ALA A 90 -9.59 14.33 2.44
CA ALA A 90 -8.89 13.93 3.65
C ALA A 90 -8.37 12.50 3.56
N PHE A 91 -9.16 11.59 2.99
CA PHE A 91 -8.76 10.20 2.83
C PHE A 91 -7.58 10.07 1.86
N ILE A 92 -7.61 10.84 0.76
CA ILE A 92 -6.51 10.85 -0.20
C ILE A 92 -5.21 11.30 0.48
N ILE A 93 -5.27 12.38 1.26
CA ILE A 93 -4.10 12.92 1.95
C ILE A 93 -3.57 11.89 2.96
N VAL A 94 -4.45 11.31 3.78
CA VAL A 94 -4.05 10.31 4.77
C VAL A 94 -3.43 9.08 4.10
N SER A 95 -4.03 8.61 3.01
CA SER A 95 -3.48 7.44 2.31
C SER A 95 -2.10 7.75 1.70
N LEU A 96 -1.91 8.94 1.13
CA LEU A 96 -0.61 9.35 0.63
C LEU A 96 0.44 9.33 1.74
N LEU A 97 0.14 9.96 2.87
CA LEU A 97 1.10 10.09 3.96
C LEU A 97 1.35 8.75 4.64
N PHE A 98 0.30 8.02 4.98
CA PHE A 98 0.44 6.76 5.72
C PHE A 98 1.13 5.70 4.87
N LEU A 99 0.64 5.47 3.65
CA LEU A 99 1.22 4.46 2.78
C LEU A 99 2.62 4.85 2.33
N GLY A 100 2.87 6.14 2.11
CA GLY A 100 4.22 6.61 1.80
C GLY A 100 5.18 6.31 2.93
N LEU A 101 4.79 6.68 4.15
CA LEU A 101 5.62 6.43 5.32
C LEU A 101 5.93 4.95 5.49
N PHE A 102 4.93 4.09 5.37
CA PHE A 102 5.09 2.66 5.63
C PHE A 102 5.75 1.92 4.46
N LEU A 103 5.30 2.18 3.22
CA LEU A 103 5.86 1.49 2.05
C LEU A 103 7.31 1.90 1.79
N LEU A 104 7.63 3.17 1.95
CA LEU A 104 9.01 3.64 1.80
C LEU A 104 9.82 3.42 3.06
N GLY A 105 9.19 3.57 4.22
CA GLY A 105 9.85 3.45 5.51
C GLY A 105 10.40 2.06 5.80
N TRP A 106 9.63 1.01 5.51
CA TRP A 106 10.13 -0.34 5.76
C TRP A 106 11.32 -0.68 4.85
N ARG A 107 11.29 -0.15 3.60
CA ARG A 107 12.41 -0.35 2.67
C ARG A 107 13.66 0.35 3.17
N LEU A 108 13.51 1.57 3.66
CA LEU A 108 14.63 2.32 4.21
C LEU A 108 15.23 1.58 5.42
N ALA A 109 14.38 1.10 6.32
CA ALA A 109 14.83 0.35 7.49
C ALA A 109 15.54 -0.94 7.07
N ALA A 110 14.96 -1.69 6.12
CA ALA A 110 15.55 -2.93 5.65
C ALA A 110 16.89 -2.70 4.97
N ARG A 111 17.02 -1.62 4.21
CA ARG A 111 18.30 -1.29 3.58
C ARG A 111 19.39 -1.04 4.59
N ARG A 112 19.05 -0.37 5.69
CA ARG A 112 20.04 -0.13 6.76
C ARG A 112 20.46 -1.40 7.48
N ILE A 113 19.53 -2.34 7.62
CA ILE A 113 19.80 -3.59 8.33
C ILE A 113 20.54 -4.60 7.43
N PHE A 114 20.10 -4.75 6.18
CA PHE A 114 20.55 -5.85 5.33
C PHE A 114 21.61 -5.46 4.30
N VAL A 115 21.84 -4.19 4.07
CA VAL A 115 22.74 -3.71 3.02
C VAL A 115 23.97 -3.01 3.59
N SER A 116 23.91 -2.59 4.83
CA SER A 116 25.03 -1.89 5.48
C SER A 116 26.32 -2.75 5.66
#